data_d5f004c8de05392577ecd140a398274a
#
_entry.id   d5f004c8de05392577ecd140a398274a
#
_cell.length_a   1.000
_cell.length_b   1.000
_cell.length_c   1.000
_cell.angle_alpha   90.00
_cell.angle_beta   90.00
_cell.angle_gamma   90.00
#
_symmetry.space_group_name_H-M   'P 1'
#
loop_
_entity.id
_entity.type
_entity.pdbx_description
1 polymer ?
#
loop_
_entity_poly.entity_id
_entity_poly.type
_entity_poly.pdbx_seq_one_letter_code
_entity_poly.pdbx_strand_id
1 'polypeptide(L)'
;DLTIEVAQFDNIVLADETPFRFTPREGRGIAVDLGSTTIVSQLLDLSTGRVQAVQTDINPQARHGADIMSRISYAIQSEEHAARLTTLVRETVGRHVLTLTAQAPGPIDRIRIVGNSVMHHLFCGLDVGPLAAYPFESPDNGMRHFSAAELGWLEVSGTKPPVRSSQTQHTDRN
;
A
#
# COMPACT_ATOMS: atom_id res chain seq x y z
N ASP A 1 -9.18 7.63 -11.91
CA ASP A 1 -7.97 6.95 -11.41
C ASP A 1 -8.17 6.55 -9.96
N LEU A 2 -7.81 5.30 -9.64
CA LEU A 2 -7.89 4.76 -8.30
C LEU A 2 -6.84 5.43 -7.40
N THR A 3 -7.28 6.08 -6.33
CA THR A 3 -6.39 6.70 -5.34
C THR A 3 -6.16 5.73 -4.18
N ILE A 4 -4.88 5.52 -3.84
CA ILE A 4 -4.45 4.73 -2.69
C ILE A 4 -4.06 5.70 -1.58
N GLU A 5 -4.77 5.64 -0.46
CA GLU A 5 -4.54 6.45 0.73
C GLU A 5 -3.73 5.66 1.76
N VAL A 6 -2.62 6.22 2.22
CA VAL A 6 -1.74 5.61 3.22
C VAL A 6 -1.65 6.51 4.44
N ALA A 7 -2.02 5.99 5.62
CA ALA A 7 -2.06 6.73 6.86
C ALA A 7 -1.31 6.00 7.98
N GLN A 8 -0.84 6.74 8.97
CA GLN A 8 -0.35 6.18 10.22
C GLN A 8 -1.51 5.86 11.15
N PHE A 9 -1.35 4.80 11.93
CA PHE A 9 -2.36 4.39 12.90
C PHE A 9 -2.66 5.47 13.93
N ASP A 10 -1.63 6.18 14.40
CA ASP A 10 -1.76 7.23 15.42
C ASP A 10 -2.52 8.48 14.94
N ASN A 11 -2.68 8.64 13.63
CA ASN A 11 -3.47 9.71 13.02
C ASN A 11 -4.96 9.34 12.84
N ILE A 12 -5.32 8.11 13.16
CA ILE A 12 -6.72 7.71 13.26
C ILE A 12 -7.19 8.16 14.64
N VAL A 13 -7.69 9.37 14.71
CA VAL A 13 -8.38 9.86 15.91
C VAL A 13 -9.60 8.98 16.11
N LEU A 14 -9.51 8.05 17.03
CA LEU A 14 -10.68 7.45 17.67
C LEU A 14 -11.22 8.57 18.54
N ALA A 15 -12.11 9.38 17.95
CA ALA A 15 -12.79 10.44 18.69
C ALA A 15 -13.46 9.80 19.90
N ASP A 16 -13.15 10.35 21.08
CA ASP A 16 -13.68 9.93 22.37
C ASP A 16 -15.12 9.45 22.26
N GLU A 17 -15.35 8.20 22.67
CA GLU A 17 -16.66 7.59 23.00
C GLU A 17 -17.81 7.74 21.99
N THR A 18 -17.61 8.40 20.86
CA THR A 18 -18.63 8.43 19.81
C THR A 18 -18.60 7.10 19.06
N PRO A 19 -19.68 6.31 19.08
CA PRO A 19 -19.73 5.07 18.33
C PRO A 19 -19.45 5.37 16.86
N PHE A 20 -18.46 4.68 16.30
CA PHE A 20 -18.07 4.81 14.90
C PHE A 20 -19.31 4.55 14.04
N ARG A 21 -19.91 5.60 13.48
CA ARG A 21 -21.08 5.44 12.62
C ARG A 21 -20.62 5.05 11.22
N PHE A 22 -20.91 3.82 10.85
CA PHE A 22 -20.75 3.38 9.47
C PHE A 22 -21.68 4.22 8.57
N THR A 23 -21.09 4.86 7.56
CA THR A 23 -21.85 5.59 6.54
C THR A 23 -21.80 4.77 5.27
N PRO A 24 -22.92 4.11 4.89
CA PRO A 24 -22.98 3.33 3.65
C PRO A 24 -22.64 4.19 2.43
N ARG A 25 -21.90 3.59 1.49
CA ARG A 25 -21.59 4.16 0.17
C ARG A 25 -21.68 3.05 -0.85
N GLU A 26 -22.07 3.36 -2.07
CA GLU A 26 -22.00 2.39 -3.16
C GLU A 26 -20.53 2.07 -3.48
N GLY A 27 -20.30 0.85 -4.00
CA GLY A 27 -19.00 0.40 -4.46
C GLY A 27 -18.27 -0.51 -3.51
N ARG A 28 -17.00 -0.74 -3.78
CA ARG A 28 -16.12 -1.64 -3.02
C ARG A 28 -14.82 -0.95 -2.66
N GLY A 29 -14.28 -1.36 -1.52
CA GLY A 29 -13.00 -0.86 -1.05
C GLY A 29 -12.08 -1.98 -0.60
N ILE A 30 -10.78 -1.69 -0.56
CA ILE A 30 -9.78 -2.55 0.07
C ILE A 30 -9.20 -1.80 1.25
N ALA A 31 -9.27 -2.43 2.44
CA ALA A 31 -8.59 -1.98 3.64
C ALA A 31 -7.37 -2.88 3.89
N VAL A 32 -6.22 -2.25 4.15
CA VAL A 32 -4.96 -2.94 4.43
C VAL A 32 -4.45 -2.56 5.80
N ASP A 33 -4.31 -3.56 6.67
CA ASP A 33 -3.51 -3.45 7.90
C ASP A 33 -2.06 -3.83 7.57
N LEU A 34 -1.21 -2.82 7.56
CA LEU A 34 0.21 -2.93 7.25
C LEU A 34 1.01 -3.22 8.52
N GLY A 35 0.84 -4.42 9.04
CA GLY A 35 1.52 -4.86 10.25
C GLY A 35 3.02 -5.11 10.06
N SER A 36 3.78 -4.99 11.14
CA SER A 36 5.21 -5.31 11.14
C SER A 36 5.48 -6.81 10.95
N THR A 37 4.59 -7.67 11.46
CA THR A 37 4.71 -9.12 11.36
C THR A 37 3.86 -9.69 10.24
N THR A 38 2.62 -9.22 10.12
CA THR A 38 1.61 -9.75 9.21
C THR A 38 0.96 -8.59 8.46
N ILE A 39 0.74 -8.76 7.16
CA ILE A 39 -0.01 -7.83 6.31
C ILE A 39 -1.35 -8.47 6.04
N VAL A 40 -2.43 -7.77 6.37
CA VAL A 40 -3.80 -8.23 6.15
C VAL A 40 -4.51 -7.26 5.22
N SER A 41 -5.14 -7.78 4.17
CA SER A 41 -5.93 -6.99 3.23
C SER A 41 -7.34 -7.56 3.14
N GLN A 42 -8.33 -6.69 3.21
CA GLN A 42 -9.75 -7.06 3.21
C GLN A 42 -10.47 -6.35 2.06
N LEU A 43 -11.22 -7.10 1.27
CA LEU A 43 -12.17 -6.57 0.31
C LEU A 43 -13.51 -6.34 1.01
N LEU A 44 -14.03 -5.13 0.89
CA LEU A 44 -15.23 -4.66 1.58
C LEU A 44 -16.31 -4.24 0.59
N ASP A 45 -17.54 -4.61 0.87
CA ASP A 45 -18.71 -3.97 0.31
C ASP A 45 -18.97 -2.68 1.11
N LEU A 46 -18.83 -1.53 0.45
CA LEU A 46 -18.97 -0.23 1.09
C LEU A 46 -20.43 0.15 1.39
N SER A 47 -21.40 -0.56 0.82
CA SER A 47 -22.82 -0.33 1.12
C SER A 47 -23.26 -0.99 2.42
N THR A 48 -22.65 -2.12 2.76
CA THR A 48 -23.01 -2.93 3.93
C THR A 48 -21.93 -2.98 5.01
N GLY A 49 -20.68 -2.60 4.68
CA GLY A 49 -19.52 -2.77 5.54
C GLY A 49 -19.05 -4.22 5.68
N ARG A 50 -19.61 -5.15 4.90
CA ARG A 50 -19.25 -6.57 4.98
C ARG A 50 -17.92 -6.86 4.31
N VAL A 51 -17.10 -7.67 4.98
CA VAL A 51 -15.88 -8.25 4.38
C VAL A 51 -16.31 -9.35 3.41
N GLN A 52 -15.89 -9.22 2.16
CA GLN A 52 -16.17 -10.17 1.07
C GLN A 52 -15.05 -11.19 0.89
N ALA A 53 -13.80 -10.76 1.09
CA ALA A 53 -12.62 -11.61 0.97
C ALA A 53 -11.46 -11.06 1.82
N VAL A 54 -10.51 -11.92 2.16
CA VAL A 54 -9.33 -11.57 2.96
C VAL A 54 -8.09 -12.21 2.34
N GLN A 55 -6.99 -11.45 2.30
CA GLN A 55 -5.65 -11.95 2.02
C GLN A 55 -4.73 -11.64 3.20
N THR A 56 -3.85 -12.59 3.52
CA THR A 56 -2.93 -12.47 4.65
C THR A 56 -1.59 -13.07 4.29
N ASP A 57 -0.52 -12.30 4.47
CA ASP A 57 0.85 -12.75 4.30
C ASP A 57 1.72 -12.34 5.50
N ILE A 58 2.75 -13.11 5.78
CA ILE A 58 3.84 -12.67 6.65
C ILE A 58 4.56 -11.52 5.95
N ASN A 59 4.85 -10.46 6.70
CA ASN A 59 5.58 -9.32 6.15
C ASN A 59 6.98 -9.74 5.70
N PRO A 60 7.29 -9.68 4.39
CA PRO A 60 8.55 -10.19 3.84
C PRO A 60 9.79 -9.41 4.30
N GLN A 61 9.59 -8.21 4.86
CA GLN A 61 10.67 -7.42 5.44
C GLN A 61 11.32 -8.11 6.66
N ALA A 62 10.65 -9.11 7.26
CA ALA A 62 11.20 -9.92 8.36
C ALA A 62 12.55 -10.60 8.01
N ARG A 63 12.84 -10.81 6.71
CA ARG A 63 14.13 -11.34 6.23
C ARG A 63 15.29 -10.36 6.45
N HIS A 64 15.01 -9.06 6.60
CA HIS A 64 15.99 -8.00 6.80
C HIS A 64 15.95 -7.40 8.21
N GLY A 65 14.99 -7.83 9.04
CA GLY A 65 14.85 -7.42 10.41
C GLY A 65 13.59 -8.03 11.04
N ALA A 66 13.76 -8.82 12.09
CA ALA A 66 12.65 -9.51 12.75
C ALA A 66 11.67 -8.56 13.41
N ASP A 67 12.15 -7.42 13.88
CA ASP A 67 11.38 -6.36 14.54
C ASP A 67 11.58 -5.01 13.85
N ILE A 68 10.84 -3.99 14.32
CA ILE A 68 10.87 -2.64 13.76
C ILE A 68 12.26 -2.00 13.86
N MET A 69 12.94 -2.13 14.99
CA MET A 69 14.24 -1.50 15.21
C MET A 69 15.33 -2.11 14.33
N SER A 70 15.33 -3.42 14.15
CA SER A 70 16.25 -4.08 13.23
C SER A 70 16.01 -3.70 11.77
N ARG A 71 14.75 -3.43 11.35
CA ARG A 71 14.44 -2.91 10.02
C ARG A 71 14.91 -1.49 9.83
N ILE A 72 14.72 -0.62 10.82
CA ILE A 72 15.29 0.74 10.78
C ILE A 72 16.81 0.65 10.65
N SER A 73 17.47 -0.18 11.50
CA SER A 73 18.92 -0.36 11.45
C SER A 73 19.41 -0.87 10.09
N TYR A 74 18.64 -1.70 9.41
CA TYR A 74 18.93 -2.14 8.04
C TYR A 74 18.73 -1.01 7.02
N ALA A 75 17.62 -0.28 7.11
CA ALA A 75 17.27 0.77 6.15
C ALA A 75 18.27 1.94 6.14
N ILE A 76 18.74 2.36 7.33
CA ILE A 76 19.67 3.51 7.47
C ILE A 76 21.10 3.24 6.97
N GLN A 77 21.44 1.98 6.65
CA GLN A 77 22.76 1.64 6.14
C GLN A 77 23.01 2.14 4.72
N SER A 78 21.97 2.17 3.89
CA SER A 78 22.03 2.68 2.52
C SER A 78 20.65 2.96 1.93
N GLU A 79 20.58 3.82 0.92
CA GLU A 79 19.36 4.05 0.14
C GLU A 79 18.86 2.76 -0.54
N GLU A 80 19.76 1.88 -0.97
CA GLU A 80 19.40 0.58 -1.56
C GLU A 80 18.67 -0.30 -0.56
N HIS A 81 19.11 -0.35 0.69
CA HIS A 81 18.45 -1.11 1.75
C HIS A 81 17.06 -0.56 2.06
N ALA A 82 16.92 0.75 2.17
CA ALA A 82 15.63 1.40 2.36
C ALA A 82 14.68 1.10 1.18
N ALA A 83 15.14 1.26 -0.06
CA ALA A 83 14.38 0.96 -1.25
C ALA A 83 13.98 -0.53 -1.33
N ARG A 84 14.84 -1.43 -0.87
CA ARG A 84 14.54 -2.88 -0.80
C ARG A 84 13.36 -3.16 0.12
N LEU A 85 13.33 -2.58 1.31
CA LEU A 85 12.20 -2.74 2.23
C LEU A 85 10.90 -2.16 1.67
N THR A 86 10.98 -0.99 1.03
CA THR A 86 9.84 -0.35 0.35
C THR A 86 9.28 -1.26 -0.76
N THR A 87 10.13 -1.80 -1.61
CA THR A 87 9.74 -2.68 -2.72
C THR A 87 9.03 -3.93 -2.20
N LEU A 88 9.61 -4.61 -1.20
CA LEU A 88 9.05 -5.84 -0.64
C LEU A 88 7.62 -5.66 -0.13
N VAL A 89 7.36 -4.58 0.59
CA VAL A 89 6.03 -4.35 1.16
C VAL A 89 5.02 -3.90 0.10
N ARG A 90 5.44 -3.05 -0.85
CA ARG A 90 4.58 -2.61 -1.97
C ARG A 90 4.19 -3.77 -2.88
N GLU A 91 5.11 -4.65 -3.22
CA GLU A 91 4.84 -5.86 -4.02
C GLU A 91 3.86 -6.80 -3.32
N THR A 92 4.00 -6.98 -1.99
CA THR A 92 3.10 -7.84 -1.23
C THR A 92 1.68 -7.29 -1.20
N VAL A 93 1.52 -6.00 -0.89
CA VAL A 93 0.20 -5.36 -0.92
C VAL A 93 -0.39 -5.36 -2.34
N GLY A 94 0.43 -5.11 -3.36
CA GLY A 94 -0.01 -5.18 -4.77
C GLY A 94 -0.57 -6.56 -5.15
N ARG A 95 0.11 -7.65 -4.75
CA ARG A 95 -0.42 -9.01 -4.96
C ARG A 95 -1.74 -9.25 -4.24
N HIS A 96 -1.88 -8.77 -2.99
CA HIS A 96 -3.16 -8.84 -2.28
C HIS A 96 -4.27 -8.13 -3.04
N VAL A 97 -4.00 -6.92 -3.50
CA VAL A 97 -4.99 -6.12 -4.26
C VAL A 97 -5.40 -6.84 -5.53
N LEU A 98 -4.44 -7.36 -6.32
CA LEU A 98 -4.73 -8.15 -7.53
C LEU A 98 -5.59 -9.38 -7.23
N THR A 99 -5.21 -10.16 -6.20
CA THR A 99 -5.94 -11.37 -5.81
C THR A 99 -7.37 -11.04 -5.36
N LEU A 100 -7.54 -10.03 -4.51
CA LEU A 100 -8.85 -9.61 -4.02
C LEU A 100 -9.74 -9.06 -5.14
N THR A 101 -9.16 -8.30 -6.06
CA THR A 101 -9.89 -7.77 -7.22
C THR A 101 -10.37 -8.88 -8.15
N ALA A 102 -9.57 -9.93 -8.33
CA ALA A 102 -9.93 -11.08 -9.16
C ALA A 102 -11.05 -11.95 -8.55
N GLN A 103 -11.19 -11.97 -7.23
CA GLN A 103 -12.19 -12.78 -6.52
C GLN A 103 -13.61 -12.21 -6.61
N ALA A 104 -13.76 -10.93 -6.90
CA ALA A 104 -15.07 -10.32 -6.98
C ALA A 104 -15.14 -9.34 -8.18
N PRO A 105 -16.06 -9.54 -9.13
CA PRO A 105 -16.18 -8.68 -10.31
C PRO A 105 -16.66 -7.27 -9.95
N GLY A 106 -16.14 -6.29 -10.67
CA GLY A 106 -16.51 -4.89 -10.56
C GLY A 106 -15.38 -3.99 -10.03
N PRO A 107 -15.49 -2.67 -10.15
CA PRO A 107 -14.44 -1.73 -9.81
C PRO A 107 -14.14 -1.69 -8.31
N ILE A 108 -12.91 -1.35 -7.98
CA ILE A 108 -12.50 -0.93 -6.64
C ILE A 108 -12.48 0.60 -6.63
N ASP A 109 -13.25 1.19 -5.73
CA ASP A 109 -13.42 2.62 -5.65
C ASP A 109 -12.38 3.28 -4.74
N ARG A 110 -11.85 2.50 -3.79
CA ARG A 110 -10.94 3.02 -2.77
C ARG A 110 -10.02 1.94 -2.22
N ILE A 111 -8.77 2.30 -2.01
CA ILE A 111 -7.81 1.51 -1.23
C ILE A 111 -7.30 2.37 -0.09
N ARG A 112 -7.38 1.87 1.14
CA ARG A 112 -6.84 2.53 2.31
C ARG A 112 -5.88 1.60 3.05
N ILE A 113 -4.67 2.08 3.29
CA ILE A 113 -3.58 1.36 3.95
C ILE A 113 -3.28 2.07 5.25
N VAL A 114 -3.22 1.32 6.34
CA VAL A 114 -2.91 1.83 7.67
C VAL A 114 -1.80 1.00 8.28
N GLY A 115 -0.83 1.64 8.89
CA GLY A 115 0.28 1.00 9.60
C GLY A 115 0.82 1.89 10.70
N ASN A 116 1.69 1.34 11.56
CA ASN A 116 2.43 2.17 12.51
C ASN A 116 3.40 3.12 11.77
N SER A 117 3.99 4.08 12.48
CA SER A 117 4.85 5.11 11.89
C SER A 117 5.98 4.53 11.03
N VAL A 118 6.66 3.49 11.49
CA VAL A 118 7.77 2.88 10.74
C VAL A 118 7.27 2.19 9.49
N MET A 119 6.19 1.42 9.58
CA MET A 119 5.62 0.74 8.41
C MET A 119 5.06 1.72 7.40
N HIS A 120 4.44 2.81 7.85
CA HIS A 120 4.02 3.91 6.99
C HIS A 120 5.21 4.50 6.21
N HIS A 121 6.32 4.83 6.91
CA HIS A 121 7.53 5.38 6.29
C HIS A 121 8.13 4.43 5.28
N LEU A 122 8.31 3.16 5.65
CA LEU A 122 8.86 2.13 4.76
C LEU A 122 7.99 1.91 3.52
N PHE A 123 6.66 1.95 3.66
CA PHE A 123 5.76 1.84 2.51
C PHE A 123 5.82 3.09 1.62
N CYS A 124 5.83 4.27 2.22
CA CYS A 124 5.84 5.54 1.49
C CYS A 124 7.22 5.89 0.89
N GLY A 125 8.28 5.17 1.29
CA GLY A 125 9.65 5.47 0.86
C GLY A 125 10.23 6.71 1.54
N LEU A 126 9.81 6.97 2.78
CA LEU A 126 10.29 8.08 3.61
C LEU A 126 11.48 7.65 4.47
N ASP A 127 12.31 8.62 4.85
CA ASP A 127 13.43 8.37 5.75
C ASP A 127 12.93 7.90 7.13
N VAL A 128 13.48 6.78 7.58
CA VAL A 128 13.21 6.20 8.91
C VAL A 128 14.26 6.56 9.94
N GLY A 129 15.33 7.24 9.55
CA GLY A 129 16.42 7.65 10.45
C GLY A 129 15.95 8.43 11.68
N PRO A 130 15.07 9.44 11.54
CA PRO A 130 14.52 10.17 12.68
C PRO A 130 13.75 9.30 13.68
N LEU A 131 13.21 8.15 13.24
CA LEU A 131 12.50 7.20 14.10
C LEU A 131 13.46 6.29 14.90
N ALA A 132 14.76 6.32 14.59
CA ALA A 132 15.78 5.52 15.30
C ALA A 132 16.35 6.22 16.53
N ALA A 133 16.21 7.54 16.63
CA ALA A 133 16.84 8.36 17.67
C ALA A 133 15.81 9.20 18.42
N TYR A 134 16.11 9.49 19.70
CA TYR A 134 15.29 10.40 20.50
C TYR A 134 15.18 11.77 19.80
N PRO A 135 13.96 12.39 19.70
CA PRO A 135 12.71 12.03 20.37
C PRO A 135 11.86 10.96 19.67
N PHE A 136 12.36 10.23 18.67
CA PHE A 136 11.63 9.19 17.91
C PHE A 136 10.43 9.73 17.13
N GLU A 137 10.51 10.96 16.69
CA GLU A 137 9.46 11.67 15.98
C GLU A 137 9.78 11.76 14.49
N SER A 138 8.77 11.50 13.68
CA SER A 138 8.87 11.73 12.25
C SER A 138 8.47 13.17 11.91
N PRO A 139 9.22 13.85 11.05
CA PRO A 139 8.82 15.14 10.50
C PRO A 139 7.60 15.02 9.55
N ASP A 140 7.27 13.81 9.11
CA ASP A 140 6.22 13.54 8.13
C ASP A 140 5.24 12.49 8.64
N ASN A 141 4.18 12.97 9.28
CA ASN A 141 3.11 12.17 9.85
C ASN A 141 1.81 12.23 9.03
N GLY A 142 1.84 12.90 7.85
CA GLY A 142 0.68 13.14 7.02
C GLY A 142 0.19 11.91 6.28
N MET A 143 -1.11 11.91 5.93
CA MET A 143 -1.66 10.96 4.97
C MET A 143 -1.01 11.16 3.61
N ARG A 144 -0.59 10.06 2.98
CA ARG A 144 -0.01 10.05 1.63
C ARG A 144 -0.98 9.46 0.63
N HIS A 145 -0.93 9.98 -0.59
CA HIS A 145 -1.75 9.53 -1.70
C HIS A 145 -0.86 9.05 -2.83
N PHE A 146 -1.21 7.91 -3.40
CA PHE A 146 -0.50 7.31 -4.53
C PHE A 146 -1.50 6.89 -5.60
N SER A 147 -1.07 6.93 -6.83
CA SER A 147 -1.69 6.18 -7.92
C SER A 147 -1.15 4.75 -7.96
N ALA A 148 -1.89 3.84 -8.60
CA ALA A 148 -1.41 2.47 -8.82
C ALA A 148 -0.10 2.43 -9.62
N ALA A 149 0.09 3.37 -10.55
CA ALA A 149 1.30 3.47 -11.35
C ALA A 149 2.54 3.83 -10.52
N GLU A 150 2.42 4.77 -9.58
CA GLU A 150 3.52 5.16 -8.67
C GLU A 150 3.93 4.01 -7.75
N LEU A 151 3.01 3.11 -7.41
CA LEU A 151 3.30 1.92 -6.62
C LEU A 151 3.77 0.72 -7.46
N GLY A 152 3.81 0.85 -8.79
CA GLY A 152 4.15 -0.24 -9.70
C GLY A 152 3.03 -1.26 -9.91
N TRP A 153 1.79 -0.93 -9.55
CA TRP A 153 0.62 -1.82 -9.63
C TRP A 153 -0.16 -1.63 -10.94
N LEU A 154 0.51 -1.68 -12.06
CA LEU A 154 -0.07 -1.38 -13.38
C LEU A 154 -1.25 -2.29 -13.75
N GLU A 155 -1.27 -3.53 -13.28
CA GLU A 155 -2.36 -4.48 -13.55
C GLU A 155 -3.63 -4.18 -12.75
N VAL A 156 -3.52 -3.43 -11.65
CA VAL A 156 -4.67 -3.06 -10.80
C VAL A 156 -5.53 -1.98 -11.44
N SER A 157 -4.95 -1.13 -12.26
CA SER A 157 -5.64 0.04 -12.82
C SER A 157 -6.65 -0.27 -13.94
N GLY A 158 -6.75 -1.54 -14.39
CA GLY A 158 -7.67 -1.93 -15.48
C GLY A 158 -7.36 -1.26 -16.82
N THR A 159 -6.28 -0.50 -16.92
CA THR A 159 -5.81 0.10 -18.15
C THR A 159 -4.87 -0.87 -18.85
N LYS A 160 -5.39 -1.53 -19.88
CA LYS A 160 -4.57 -2.23 -20.87
C LYS A 160 -3.45 -1.29 -21.30
N PRO A 161 -2.16 -1.69 -21.20
CA PRO A 161 -1.06 -0.84 -21.66
C PRO A 161 -1.31 -0.46 -23.14
N PRO A 162 -0.97 0.76 -23.55
CA PRO A 162 -1.12 1.16 -24.94
C PRO A 162 -0.35 0.18 -25.79
N VAL A 163 -1.03 -0.47 -26.73
CA VAL A 163 -0.43 -1.33 -27.73
C VAL A 163 0.59 -0.47 -28.48
N ARG A 164 1.87 -0.77 -28.34
CA ARG A 164 2.90 -0.17 -29.19
C ARG A 164 2.53 -0.51 -30.63
N SER A 165 2.06 0.46 -31.36
CA SER A 165 1.89 0.36 -32.79
C SER A 165 3.26 0.06 -33.38
N SER A 166 3.44 -1.15 -33.89
CA SER A 166 4.58 -1.52 -34.73
C SER A 166 4.56 -0.57 -35.94
N GLN A 167 5.49 0.37 -35.97
CA GLN A 167 5.78 1.14 -37.17
C GLN A 167 6.26 0.15 -38.22
N THR A 168 5.39 -0.11 -39.17
CA THR A 168 5.70 -0.78 -40.42
C THR A 168 6.67 0.12 -41.17
N GLN A 169 7.95 -0.23 -41.18
CA GLN A 169 8.91 0.39 -42.08
C GLN A 169 8.52 -0.02 -43.50
N HIS A 170 7.99 0.92 -44.23
CA HIS A 170 7.82 0.83 -45.68
C HIS A 170 9.20 1.04 -46.30
N THR A 171 9.85 -0.04 -46.71
CA THR A 171 11.04 0.02 -47.57
C THR A 171 10.56 0.17 -49.01
N ASP A 172 10.54 1.40 -49.48
CA ASP A 172 10.53 1.65 -50.93
C ASP A 172 11.92 1.31 -51.47
N ARG A 173 11.97 0.30 -52.28
CA ARG A 173 13.05 0.06 -53.25
C ARG A 173 12.62 0.62 -54.58
N ASN A 174 13.35 1.58 -55.07
CA ASN A 174 13.54 1.79 -56.48
C ASN A 174 15.03 2.06 -56.79
#